data_be45c4eb783effd7cd0da48e3e02a7cc
#
_entry.id   be45c4eb783effd7cd0da48e3e02a7cc
#
_cell.length_a   1.000
_cell.length_b   1.000
_cell.length_c   1.000
_cell.angle_alpha   90.00
_cell.angle_beta   90.00
_cell.angle_gamma   90.00
#
_symmetry.space_group_name_H-M   'P 1'
#
loop_
_entity.id
_entity.type
_entity.pdbx_description
1 polymer ?
#
loop_
_entity_poly.entity_id
_entity_poly.type
_entity_poly.pdbx_seq_one_letter_code
_entity_poly.pdbx_strand_id
1 'polypeptide(L)'
;MAFSTASYGHHDDSKAGTTDSKRSPQGGSLYVTAAFGPDNRLWRVVPDKWHVYVDYSTDLGKTFSVPVRINKESQRIKVSGENRPGIVVDRNGKISVIYSAEGVQPVAVYFSTSTDNGHSFSTPKPLSDQASEANSFQGRLVLNSSGLAYVFWLDERDRTDWRQQGNAVYYTTIDGQNSQNYINRKLSDTLCECCRIAAAFDIDGQPVLFARFIYPGGIHDHGLSRTQTDGKEPLSWRVTFDEWKIKGCPEHGPAISIADDGRYHIAWFTQGSARQGLFYAYSSDRGQNFSVPLPFGTPKKLPSHPDILAQGKHVVLTWTEYDGTKTQLLVMQSTDGGQTWSAAKSIAESASGTDFPFLLNSARGIFVSWNSKNEGYRLIPVD
;
A
#
# COMPACT_ATOMS: atom_id res chain seq x y z
N MET A 1 12.63 25.88 -29.28
CA MET A 1 11.61 25.37 -28.33
C MET A 1 12.20 25.51 -26.95
N ALA A 2 11.65 26.43 -26.16
CA ALA A 2 12.25 26.89 -24.90
C ALA A 2 11.73 26.01 -23.74
N PHE A 3 12.66 25.43 -22.99
CA PHE A 3 12.36 24.77 -21.71
C PHE A 3 12.27 25.84 -20.63
N SER A 4 11.11 25.94 -20.00
CA SER A 4 10.88 26.79 -18.83
C SER A 4 11.32 26.03 -17.57
N THR A 5 12.37 26.52 -16.91
CA THR A 5 12.81 26.10 -15.59
C THR A 5 11.99 26.83 -14.55
N ALA A 6 11.16 26.14 -13.80
CA ALA A 6 10.48 26.69 -12.64
C ALA A 6 11.45 26.70 -11.45
N SER A 7 11.84 27.90 -11.00
CA SER A 7 12.60 28.12 -9.78
C SER A 7 11.66 28.08 -8.56
N TYR A 8 11.99 27.22 -7.59
CA TYR A 8 11.36 27.23 -6.28
C TYR A 8 11.93 28.38 -5.44
N GLY A 9 11.10 29.38 -5.15
CA GLY A 9 11.43 30.46 -4.23
C GLY A 9 11.42 29.99 -2.78
N HIS A 10 12.52 30.21 -2.06
CA HIS A 10 12.58 30.12 -0.61
C HIS A 10 11.76 31.27 0.00
N HIS A 11 10.74 30.94 0.78
CA HIS A 11 10.20 31.83 1.80
C HIS A 11 10.68 31.35 3.17
N ASP A 12 11.46 32.23 3.78
CA ASP A 12 11.93 32.16 5.15
C ASP A 12 10.82 32.73 6.06
N ASP A 13 10.22 31.88 6.90
CA ASP A 13 9.31 32.33 7.96
C ASP A 13 9.77 31.77 9.30
N SER A 14 10.75 32.47 9.88
CA SER A 14 11.08 32.38 11.30
C SER A 14 10.06 33.15 12.14
N LYS A 15 9.07 32.44 12.70
CA LYS A 15 8.39 32.88 13.95
C LYS A 15 8.00 31.64 14.76
N ALA A 16 8.79 31.37 15.80
CA ALA A 16 8.42 30.51 16.89
C ALA A 16 7.24 31.14 17.67
N GLY A 17 6.09 30.52 17.60
CA GLY A 17 4.92 30.83 18.40
C GLY A 17 4.40 29.54 19.03
N THR A 18 4.69 29.34 20.29
CA THR A 18 4.11 28.30 21.14
C THR A 18 2.62 28.58 21.33
N THR A 19 1.77 27.86 20.63
CA THR A 19 0.39 27.60 21.06
C THR A 19 0.04 26.20 20.62
N ASP A 20 -0.06 25.30 21.59
CA ASP A 20 -0.57 23.94 21.47
C ASP A 20 -2.08 24.03 21.14
N SER A 21 -2.39 24.37 19.91
CA SER A 21 -3.76 24.40 19.42
C SER A 21 -4.12 23.03 18.91
N LYS A 22 -5.07 22.40 19.57
CA LYS A 22 -5.84 21.22 19.15
C LYS A 22 -6.31 21.34 17.70
N ARG A 23 -5.45 21.09 16.73
CA ARG A 23 -5.84 20.89 15.33
C ARG A 23 -6.05 19.41 15.13
N SER A 24 -7.30 18.97 15.26
CA SER A 24 -7.78 17.77 14.57
C SER A 24 -7.39 17.89 13.10
N PRO A 25 -6.88 16.85 12.45
CA PRO A 25 -6.78 16.81 11.00
C PRO A 25 -8.20 16.69 10.44
N GLN A 26 -8.92 17.83 10.45
CA GLN A 26 -10.22 17.94 9.82
C GLN A 26 -10.02 18.36 8.37
N GLY A 27 -10.47 17.54 7.46
CA GLY A 27 -10.63 17.84 6.06
C GLY A 27 -9.32 17.78 5.26
N GLY A 28 -9.24 16.87 4.31
CA GLY A 28 -8.33 16.98 3.18
C GLY A 28 -6.91 16.41 3.29
N SER A 29 -6.51 15.79 4.39
CA SER A 29 -5.26 15.01 4.38
C SER A 29 -5.42 13.80 3.46
N LEU A 30 -4.66 13.77 2.38
CA LEU A 30 -4.53 12.58 1.55
C LEU A 30 -3.57 11.58 2.21
N TYR A 31 -3.50 10.37 1.63
CA TYR A 31 -2.61 9.28 2.03
C TYR A 31 -3.01 8.60 3.35
N VAL A 32 -4.30 8.66 3.68
CA VAL A 32 -4.88 7.94 4.81
C VAL A 32 -4.97 6.46 4.49
N THR A 33 -4.58 5.61 5.45
CA THR A 33 -4.81 4.16 5.40
C THR A 33 -5.66 3.73 6.58
N ALA A 34 -6.52 2.74 6.38
CA ALA A 34 -7.42 2.26 7.41
C ALA A 34 -7.43 0.74 7.52
N ALA A 35 -7.85 0.23 8.67
CA ALA A 35 -8.05 -1.18 8.93
C ALA A 35 -9.18 -1.38 9.96
N PHE A 36 -9.95 -2.46 9.84
CA PHE A 36 -10.88 -2.86 10.88
C PHE A 36 -10.17 -3.65 11.98
N GLY A 37 -10.51 -3.35 13.23
CA GLY A 37 -10.16 -4.18 14.38
C GLY A 37 -11.15 -5.32 14.61
N PRO A 38 -10.83 -6.28 15.49
CA PRO A 38 -11.69 -7.42 15.81
C PRO A 38 -13.02 -7.00 16.46
N ASP A 39 -13.08 -5.82 17.05
CA ASP A 39 -14.26 -5.20 17.63
C ASP A 39 -15.08 -4.34 16.64
N ASN A 40 -14.77 -4.46 15.35
CA ASN A 40 -15.36 -3.67 14.25
C ASN A 40 -15.12 -2.15 14.34
N ARG A 41 -14.19 -1.67 15.16
CA ARG A 41 -13.70 -0.30 15.04
C ARG A 41 -12.90 -0.13 13.75
N LEU A 42 -13.18 0.96 13.05
CA LEU A 42 -12.40 1.39 11.89
C LEU A 42 -11.26 2.27 12.39
N TRP A 43 -10.05 1.78 12.35
CA TRP A 43 -8.84 2.52 12.69
C TRP A 43 -8.27 3.19 11.46
N ARG A 44 -7.78 4.43 11.61
CA ARG A 44 -7.06 5.15 10.55
C ARG A 44 -5.70 5.57 11.03
N VAL A 45 -4.73 5.56 10.10
CA VAL A 45 -3.46 6.26 10.22
C VAL A 45 -3.47 7.46 9.27
N VAL A 46 -3.25 8.64 9.82
CA VAL A 46 -3.36 9.93 9.11
C VAL A 46 -2.02 10.65 9.22
N PRO A 47 -1.30 10.83 8.10
CA PRO A 47 -0.06 11.61 8.10
C PRO A 47 -0.34 13.11 7.94
N ASP A 48 0.49 13.92 8.57
CA ASP A 48 0.72 15.30 8.16
C ASP A 48 2.19 15.49 7.73
N LYS A 49 2.63 16.72 7.57
CA LYS A 49 4.00 17.01 7.13
C LYS A 49 5.07 16.52 8.12
N TRP A 50 4.75 16.51 9.42
CA TRP A 50 5.72 16.31 10.51
C TRP A 50 5.38 15.18 11.45
N HIS A 51 4.13 14.76 11.47
CA HIS A 51 3.62 13.77 12.41
C HIS A 51 2.69 12.77 11.76
N VAL A 52 2.55 11.63 12.43
CA VAL A 52 1.58 10.60 12.09
C VAL A 52 0.64 10.42 13.26
N TYR A 53 -0.65 10.34 12.96
CA TYR A 53 -1.72 10.22 13.94
C TYR A 53 -2.52 8.95 13.70
N VAL A 54 -3.11 8.40 14.77
CA VAL A 54 -4.09 7.33 14.71
C VAL A 54 -5.36 7.78 15.41
N ASP A 55 -6.49 7.54 14.77
CA ASP A 55 -7.82 7.68 15.33
C ASP A 55 -8.69 6.47 14.96
N TYR A 56 -9.89 6.39 15.53
CA TYR A 56 -10.84 5.33 15.19
C TYR A 56 -12.27 5.85 15.12
N SER A 57 -13.10 5.09 14.41
CA SER A 57 -14.54 5.27 14.29
C SER A 57 -15.28 4.02 14.73
N THR A 58 -16.40 4.20 15.41
CA THR A 58 -17.35 3.15 15.80
C THR A 58 -18.62 3.14 14.94
N ASP A 59 -18.78 4.14 14.07
CA ASP A 59 -19.96 4.42 13.26
C ASP A 59 -19.71 4.37 11.75
N LEU A 60 -18.76 3.50 11.32
CA LEU A 60 -18.35 3.30 9.92
C LEU A 60 -17.81 4.58 9.26
N GLY A 61 -17.00 5.33 9.99
CA GLY A 61 -16.27 6.47 9.44
C GLY A 61 -17.08 7.77 9.39
N LYS A 62 -18.26 7.83 10.00
CA LYS A 62 -19.04 9.09 10.08
C LYS A 62 -18.42 10.07 11.07
N THR A 63 -17.95 9.56 12.22
CA THR A 63 -17.23 10.34 13.22
C THR A 63 -15.96 9.61 13.65
N PHE A 64 -14.97 10.37 14.12
CA PHE A 64 -13.68 9.81 14.56
C PHE A 64 -13.32 10.31 15.96
N SER A 65 -12.60 9.48 16.70
CA SER A 65 -12.05 9.82 18.02
C SER A 65 -11.05 10.98 17.93
N VAL A 66 -10.66 11.53 19.08
CA VAL A 66 -9.50 12.42 19.16
C VAL A 66 -8.26 11.65 18.67
N PRO A 67 -7.51 12.20 17.69
CA PRO A 67 -6.35 11.51 17.16
C PRO A 67 -5.20 11.46 18.17
N VAL A 68 -4.51 10.33 18.22
CA VAL A 68 -3.32 10.11 19.04
C VAL A 68 -2.08 10.23 18.14
N ARG A 69 -1.15 11.12 18.51
CA ARG A 69 0.11 11.33 17.80
C ARG A 69 1.10 10.20 18.12
N ILE A 70 1.67 9.58 17.07
CA ILE A 70 2.58 8.43 17.19
C ILE A 70 4.01 8.90 17.45
N ASN A 71 4.57 9.74 16.58
CA ASN A 71 5.93 10.27 16.72
C ASN A 71 5.92 11.55 17.56
N LYS A 72 6.45 11.49 18.77
CA LYS A 72 6.54 12.66 19.66
C LYS A 72 7.45 13.74 19.07
N GLU A 73 8.60 13.32 18.57
CA GLU A 73 9.55 14.21 17.88
C GLU A 73 9.08 14.45 16.45
N SER A 74 9.29 15.69 15.98
CA SER A 74 8.96 16.08 14.62
C SER A 74 9.90 15.39 13.63
N GLN A 75 9.32 14.70 12.65
CA GLN A 75 10.02 14.03 11.56
C GLN A 75 9.38 14.44 10.25
N ARG A 76 10.15 14.70 9.21
CA ARG A 76 9.57 14.97 7.89
C ARG A 76 9.00 13.69 7.31
N ILE A 77 7.67 13.57 7.35
CA ILE A 77 6.97 12.38 6.87
C ILE A 77 7.02 12.33 5.35
N LYS A 78 7.41 11.17 4.82
CA LYS A 78 7.52 10.90 3.39
C LYS A 78 6.32 10.11 2.92
N VAL A 79 5.40 10.79 2.24
CA VAL A 79 4.18 10.17 1.71
C VAL A 79 3.96 10.53 0.26
N SER A 80 3.44 9.57 -0.48
CA SER A 80 2.90 9.72 -1.83
C SER A 80 1.72 8.76 -2.00
N GLY A 81 1.09 8.76 -3.16
CA GLY A 81 0.02 7.79 -3.46
C GLY A 81 0.47 6.35 -3.27
N GLU A 82 1.68 6.01 -3.64
CA GLU A 82 2.25 4.66 -3.54
C GLU A 82 2.98 4.40 -2.21
N ASN A 83 3.49 5.43 -1.53
CA ASN A 83 4.19 5.33 -0.24
C ASN A 83 3.34 5.90 0.89
N ARG A 84 2.42 5.11 1.41
CA ARG A 84 1.51 5.51 2.50
C ARG A 84 1.90 4.87 3.82
N PRO A 85 1.55 5.50 4.95
CA PRO A 85 1.61 4.80 6.24
C PRO A 85 0.70 3.58 6.20
N GLY A 86 1.09 2.53 6.90
CA GLY A 86 0.32 1.30 7.03
C GLY A 86 -0.21 1.12 8.44
N ILE A 87 -1.41 0.52 8.58
CA ILE A 87 -2.00 0.16 9.87
C ILE A 87 -2.64 -1.21 9.76
N VAL A 88 -2.44 -2.03 10.79
CA VAL A 88 -3.16 -3.29 10.99
C VAL A 88 -3.53 -3.44 12.46
N VAL A 89 -4.61 -4.18 12.73
CA VAL A 89 -5.04 -4.53 14.08
C VAL A 89 -5.17 -6.04 14.16
N ASP A 90 -4.43 -6.66 15.07
CA ASP A 90 -4.49 -8.10 15.24
C ASP A 90 -5.76 -8.55 16.01
N ARG A 91 -5.97 -9.86 16.11
CA ARG A 91 -7.13 -10.45 16.79
C ARG A 91 -7.19 -10.15 18.30
N ASN A 92 -6.08 -9.73 18.90
CA ASN A 92 -5.97 -9.34 20.30
C ASN A 92 -6.16 -7.82 20.51
N GLY A 93 -6.42 -7.08 19.43
CA GLY A 93 -6.57 -5.63 19.44
C GLY A 93 -5.26 -4.85 19.48
N LYS A 94 -4.10 -5.51 19.30
CA LYS A 94 -2.81 -4.83 19.15
C LYS A 94 -2.79 -4.09 17.81
N ILE A 95 -2.52 -2.79 17.87
CA ILE A 95 -2.43 -1.92 16.69
C ILE A 95 -0.96 -1.79 16.31
N SER A 96 -0.64 -2.07 15.06
CA SER A 96 0.69 -1.88 14.48
C SER A 96 0.63 -0.86 13.37
N VAL A 97 1.61 0.05 13.33
CA VAL A 97 1.68 1.14 12.37
C VAL A 97 3.09 1.23 11.80
N ILE A 98 3.17 1.48 10.48
CA ILE A 98 4.41 1.85 9.80
C ILE A 98 4.24 3.18 9.06
N TYR A 99 5.33 3.88 8.88
CA TYR A 99 5.40 5.08 8.04
C TYR A 99 6.83 5.34 7.60
N SER A 100 7.00 6.05 6.48
CA SER A 100 8.32 6.49 6.00
C SER A 100 8.59 7.93 6.43
N ALA A 101 9.78 8.21 6.95
CA ALA A 101 10.18 9.55 7.37
C ALA A 101 11.68 9.79 7.21
N GLU A 102 12.06 11.06 7.03
CA GLU A 102 13.43 11.52 7.24
C GLU A 102 13.75 11.56 8.74
N GLY A 103 14.99 11.28 9.10
CA GLY A 103 15.47 11.31 10.48
C GLY A 103 16.99 11.45 10.54
N VAL A 104 17.62 10.72 11.42
CA VAL A 104 19.09 10.60 11.48
C VAL A 104 19.64 9.95 10.20
N GLN A 105 18.82 9.17 9.52
CA GLN A 105 19.06 8.58 8.19
C GLN A 105 18.26 9.32 7.12
N PRO A 106 18.65 9.25 5.83
CA PRO A 106 17.98 9.98 4.77
C PRO A 106 16.47 9.72 4.70
N VAL A 107 16.04 8.46 4.56
CA VAL A 107 14.64 8.02 4.67
C VAL A 107 14.63 6.62 5.25
N ALA A 108 13.78 6.37 6.26
CA ALA A 108 13.59 5.05 6.84
C ALA A 108 12.11 4.72 7.03
N VAL A 109 11.79 3.42 6.99
CA VAL A 109 10.48 2.90 7.43
C VAL A 109 10.53 2.71 8.93
N TYR A 110 9.66 3.41 9.63
CA TYR A 110 9.49 3.35 11.09
C TYR A 110 8.32 2.45 11.46
N PHE A 111 8.43 1.79 12.60
CA PHE A 111 7.38 0.97 13.19
C PHE A 111 7.05 1.44 14.59
N SER A 112 5.77 1.43 14.93
CA SER A 112 5.24 1.69 16.26
C SER A 112 4.02 0.81 16.54
N THR A 113 3.74 0.54 17.81
CA THR A 113 2.62 -0.33 18.22
C THR A 113 1.94 0.20 19.46
N SER A 114 0.64 -0.08 19.56
CA SER A 114 -0.21 0.12 20.73
C SER A 114 -0.78 -1.21 21.22
N THR A 115 -0.75 -1.41 22.54
CA THR A 115 -1.38 -2.55 23.24
C THR A 115 -2.47 -2.12 24.21
N ASP A 116 -2.80 -0.83 24.24
CA ASP A 116 -3.74 -0.18 25.15
C ASP A 116 -4.94 0.46 24.39
N ASN A 117 -5.40 -0.22 23.33
CA ASN A 117 -6.53 0.25 22.51
C ASN A 117 -6.26 1.64 21.87
N GLY A 118 -5.04 1.93 21.47
CA GLY A 118 -4.69 3.17 20.78
C GLY A 118 -4.56 4.39 21.68
N HIS A 119 -4.60 4.24 23.01
CA HIS A 119 -4.40 5.37 23.94
C HIS A 119 -2.97 5.88 23.91
N SER A 120 -2.01 4.98 23.72
CA SER A 120 -0.60 5.33 23.53
C SER A 120 0.09 4.41 22.53
N PHE A 121 1.20 4.90 21.99
CA PHE A 121 2.04 4.15 21.04
C PHE A 121 3.49 4.09 21.54
N SER A 122 4.16 2.98 21.25
CA SER A 122 5.59 2.86 21.49
C SER A 122 6.38 3.91 20.70
N THR A 123 7.54 4.31 21.21
CA THR A 123 8.44 5.19 20.45
C THR A 123 8.77 4.54 19.11
N PRO A 124 8.52 5.22 17.97
CA PRO A 124 8.82 4.67 16.66
C PRO A 124 10.29 4.31 16.50
N LYS A 125 10.55 3.14 15.92
CA LYS A 125 11.91 2.66 15.63
C LYS A 125 12.05 2.37 14.14
N PRO A 126 13.20 2.68 13.52
CA PRO A 126 13.48 2.27 12.16
C PRO A 126 13.54 0.75 12.07
N LEU A 127 13.04 0.18 10.97
CA LEU A 127 13.03 -1.27 10.75
C LEU A 127 14.32 -1.78 10.13
N SER A 128 15.02 -0.95 9.36
CA SER A 128 16.31 -1.33 8.81
C SER A 128 17.32 -1.55 9.93
N ASP A 129 17.95 -2.73 9.93
CA ASP A 129 19.03 -3.10 10.87
C ASP A 129 20.39 -2.50 10.48
N GLN A 130 20.47 -1.94 9.28
CA GLN A 130 21.67 -1.23 8.81
C GLN A 130 21.58 0.23 9.27
N ALA A 131 22.55 0.66 10.06
CA ALA A 131 22.81 2.07 10.33
C ALA A 131 23.34 2.80 9.07
N SER A 132 22.95 2.34 7.88
CA SER A 132 23.52 2.76 6.62
C SER A 132 22.92 4.07 6.16
N GLU A 133 23.64 4.74 5.28
CA GLU A 133 23.20 5.91 4.53
C GLU A 133 22.13 5.56 3.45
N ALA A 134 21.74 4.29 3.34
CA ALA A 134 20.77 3.81 2.36
C ALA A 134 19.33 4.13 2.76
N ASN A 135 18.52 4.51 1.77
CA ASN A 135 17.09 4.72 1.96
C ASN A 135 16.34 3.39 2.10
N SER A 136 15.33 3.40 2.97
CA SER A 136 14.29 2.38 3.01
C SER A 136 12.91 3.04 2.98
N PHE A 137 12.03 2.59 2.10
CA PHE A 137 10.74 3.25 1.83
C PHE A 137 9.70 2.29 1.24
N GLN A 138 8.50 2.80 0.97
CA GLN A 138 7.37 2.02 0.45
C GLN A 138 7.05 0.79 1.30
N GLY A 139 6.94 1.01 2.61
CA GLY A 139 6.60 -0.04 3.54
C GLY A 139 5.22 -0.63 3.29
N ARG A 140 5.12 -1.97 3.34
CA ARG A 140 3.86 -2.71 3.32
C ARG A 140 3.73 -3.55 4.58
N LEU A 141 2.70 -3.27 5.38
CA LEU A 141 2.40 -3.97 6.64
C LEU A 141 1.20 -4.88 6.42
N VAL A 142 1.34 -6.15 6.76
CA VAL A 142 0.29 -7.18 6.65
C VAL A 142 0.36 -8.14 7.83
N LEU A 143 -0.78 -8.76 8.18
CA LEU A 143 -0.86 -9.81 9.18
C LEU A 143 -1.02 -11.16 8.49
N ASN A 144 -0.31 -12.17 8.99
CA ASN A 144 -0.59 -13.55 8.60
C ASN A 144 -1.82 -14.10 9.39
N SER A 145 -2.23 -15.32 9.09
CA SER A 145 -3.39 -15.97 9.74
C SER A 145 -3.23 -16.17 11.25
N SER A 146 -1.99 -16.19 11.78
CA SER A 146 -1.75 -16.25 13.23
C SER A 146 -1.78 -14.89 13.91
N GLY A 147 -1.86 -13.79 13.16
CA GLY A 147 -1.80 -12.41 13.66
C GLY A 147 -0.37 -11.87 13.79
N LEU A 148 0.63 -12.59 13.28
CA LEU A 148 2.00 -12.09 13.23
C LEU A 148 2.11 -11.02 12.14
N ALA A 149 2.66 -9.86 12.52
CA ALA A 149 2.88 -8.77 11.59
C ALA A 149 4.16 -8.98 10.76
N TYR A 150 4.02 -8.80 9.46
CA TYR A 150 5.12 -8.75 8.50
C TYR A 150 5.20 -7.35 7.91
N VAL A 151 6.40 -6.83 7.80
CA VAL A 151 6.66 -5.57 7.10
C VAL A 151 7.64 -5.83 5.98
N PHE A 152 7.26 -5.41 4.78
CA PHE A 152 8.10 -5.42 3.57
C PHE A 152 8.42 -3.99 3.19
N TRP A 153 9.60 -3.73 2.65
CA TRP A 153 9.99 -2.40 2.16
C TRP A 153 11.00 -2.48 1.04
N LEU A 154 11.05 -1.45 0.22
CA LEU A 154 12.14 -1.23 -0.74
C LEU A 154 13.35 -0.70 0.00
N ASP A 155 14.52 -1.23 -0.31
CA ASP A 155 15.77 -0.92 0.37
C ASP A 155 16.91 -0.73 -0.64
N GLU A 156 17.67 0.35 -0.48
CA GLU A 156 18.78 0.70 -1.36
C GLU A 156 20.14 0.14 -0.89
N ARG A 157 20.18 -0.60 0.23
CA ARG A 157 21.47 -1.08 0.82
C ARG A 157 22.32 -1.93 -0.10
N ASP A 158 21.72 -2.60 -1.08
CA ASP A 158 22.43 -3.45 -2.04
C ASP A 158 22.81 -2.71 -3.33
N ARG A 159 22.50 -1.42 -3.44
CA ARG A 159 22.89 -0.63 -4.61
C ARG A 159 24.38 -0.33 -4.56
N THR A 160 25.10 -0.80 -5.56
CA THR A 160 26.54 -0.55 -5.71
C THR A 160 26.85 0.65 -6.59
N ASP A 161 25.89 1.07 -7.42
CA ASP A 161 25.99 2.23 -8.33
C ASP A 161 24.64 2.97 -8.34
N TRP A 162 24.67 4.29 -8.25
CA TRP A 162 23.47 5.14 -8.36
C TRP A 162 22.73 5.00 -9.70
N ARG A 163 23.40 4.49 -10.75
CA ARG A 163 22.79 4.17 -12.05
C ARG A 163 22.07 2.84 -12.10
N GLN A 164 22.28 1.99 -11.10
CA GLN A 164 21.59 0.72 -11.00
C GLN A 164 20.10 0.98 -10.86
N GLN A 165 19.30 0.42 -11.75
CA GLN A 165 17.85 0.50 -11.69
C GLN A 165 17.30 -0.58 -10.77
N GLY A 166 16.25 -0.21 -10.02
CA GLY A 166 15.56 -1.11 -9.11
C GLY A 166 16.22 -1.23 -7.74
N ASN A 167 15.37 -1.59 -6.78
CA ASN A 167 15.73 -1.79 -5.37
C ASN A 167 15.48 -3.23 -4.94
N ALA A 168 16.17 -3.64 -3.90
CA ALA A 168 15.86 -4.89 -3.21
C ALA A 168 14.59 -4.73 -2.37
N VAL A 169 13.90 -5.84 -2.12
CA VAL A 169 12.87 -5.94 -1.08
C VAL A 169 13.43 -6.69 0.10
N TYR A 170 13.34 -6.04 1.24
CA TYR A 170 13.58 -6.65 2.54
C TYR A 170 12.29 -6.80 3.32
N TYR A 171 12.28 -7.73 4.25
CA TYR A 171 11.17 -7.90 5.19
C TYR A 171 11.66 -8.28 6.57
N THR A 172 10.81 -8.03 7.56
CA THR A 172 10.96 -8.51 8.93
C THR A 172 9.61 -8.95 9.50
N THR A 173 9.66 -9.78 10.53
CA THR A 173 8.48 -10.15 11.33
C THR A 173 8.53 -9.44 12.66
N ILE A 174 7.38 -9.00 13.15
CA ILE A 174 7.23 -8.30 14.42
C ILE A 174 6.51 -9.24 15.38
N ASP A 175 7.26 -10.06 16.12
CA ASP A 175 6.74 -10.76 17.28
C ASP A 175 6.85 -9.84 18.51
N GLY A 176 5.91 -9.89 19.42
CA GLY A 176 5.87 -9.00 20.59
C GLY A 176 7.08 -9.14 21.54
N GLN A 177 7.98 -10.09 21.31
CA GLN A 177 9.09 -10.43 22.20
C GLN A 177 10.43 -9.84 21.77
N ASN A 178 10.64 -9.55 20.48
CA ASN A 178 11.93 -9.07 19.94
C ASN A 178 11.87 -7.61 19.48
N SER A 179 11.47 -6.70 20.36
CA SER A 179 11.33 -5.27 20.02
C SER A 179 12.65 -4.49 19.92
N GLN A 180 13.81 -5.13 20.07
CA GLN A 180 15.08 -4.41 20.12
C GLN A 180 15.90 -4.46 18.82
N ASN A 181 15.89 -5.58 18.09
CA ASN A 181 16.60 -5.72 16.82
C ASN A 181 15.74 -6.51 15.83
N TYR A 182 15.31 -5.85 14.76
CA TYR A 182 14.58 -6.50 13.69
C TYR A 182 15.55 -7.27 12.78
N ILE A 183 15.30 -8.57 12.59
CA ILE A 183 16.08 -9.37 11.64
C ILE A 183 15.55 -9.09 10.25
N ASN A 184 16.35 -8.43 9.42
CA ASN A 184 16.01 -8.14 8.05
C ASN A 184 16.40 -9.32 7.13
N ARG A 185 15.45 -9.77 6.33
CA ARG A 185 15.64 -10.82 5.35
C ARG A 185 15.37 -10.29 3.96
N LYS A 186 16.27 -10.56 3.04
CA LYS A 186 16.08 -10.21 1.63
C LYS A 186 15.08 -11.15 0.99
N LEU A 187 14.15 -10.60 0.23
CA LEU A 187 13.14 -11.39 -0.49
C LEU A 187 13.38 -11.38 -2.00
N SER A 188 13.78 -10.26 -2.57
CA SER A 188 13.95 -10.11 -4.01
C SER A 188 14.80 -8.90 -4.37
N ASP A 189 15.23 -8.83 -5.62
CA ASP A 189 15.96 -7.73 -6.23
C ASP A 189 15.20 -7.12 -7.41
N THR A 190 15.69 -5.99 -7.88
CA THR A 190 15.28 -5.34 -9.14
C THR A 190 13.82 -4.92 -9.21
N LEU A 191 13.24 -4.52 -8.08
CA LEU A 191 11.90 -3.95 -8.08
C LEU A 191 11.90 -2.47 -8.50
N CYS A 192 10.85 -2.07 -9.21
CA CYS A 192 10.62 -0.68 -9.58
C CYS A 192 10.54 0.21 -8.33
N GLU A 193 11.26 1.34 -8.34
CA GLU A 193 11.51 2.20 -7.17
C GLU A 193 10.26 2.96 -6.70
N CYS A 194 9.25 3.12 -7.53
CA CYS A 194 8.14 4.04 -7.28
C CYS A 194 6.76 3.38 -7.19
N CYS A 195 6.68 2.06 -7.34
CA CYS A 195 5.41 1.36 -7.29
C CYS A 195 5.25 0.65 -5.93
N ARG A 196 4.07 0.75 -5.33
CA ARG A 196 3.77 0.02 -4.09
C ARG A 196 3.96 -1.49 -4.25
N ILE A 197 4.32 -2.12 -3.17
CA ILE A 197 4.38 -3.57 -3.05
C ILE A 197 2.99 -4.08 -2.66
N ALA A 198 2.46 -5.07 -3.38
CA ALA A 198 1.29 -5.82 -2.94
C ALA A 198 1.76 -7.10 -2.25
N ALA A 199 1.20 -7.40 -1.08
CA ALA A 199 1.59 -8.56 -0.28
C ALA A 199 0.36 -9.32 0.24
N ALA A 200 0.42 -10.64 0.19
CA ALA A 200 -0.57 -11.56 0.75
C ALA A 200 0.14 -12.78 1.35
N PHE A 201 -0.62 -13.69 1.93
CA PHE A 201 -0.09 -14.96 2.41
C PHE A 201 -0.70 -16.13 1.63
N ASP A 202 0.13 -17.08 1.25
CA ASP A 202 -0.32 -18.35 0.71
C ASP A 202 -0.99 -19.21 1.81
N ILE A 203 -1.72 -20.23 1.42
CA ILE A 203 -2.40 -21.15 2.35
C ILE A 203 -1.45 -21.87 3.32
N ASP A 204 -0.16 -22.00 2.96
CA ASP A 204 0.90 -22.52 3.84
C ASP A 204 1.50 -21.44 4.78
N GLY A 205 0.94 -20.24 4.79
CA GLY A 205 1.38 -19.13 5.63
C GLY A 205 2.64 -18.41 5.13
N GLN A 206 3.18 -18.79 3.97
CA GLN A 206 4.33 -18.10 3.38
C GLN A 206 3.91 -16.78 2.73
N PRO A 207 4.67 -15.69 2.95
CA PRO A 207 4.39 -14.44 2.29
C PRO A 207 4.65 -14.51 0.79
N VAL A 208 3.76 -13.87 0.04
CA VAL A 208 3.79 -13.72 -1.40
C VAL A 208 3.73 -12.23 -1.73
N LEU A 209 4.68 -11.75 -2.52
CA LEU A 209 4.69 -10.40 -3.07
C LEU A 209 4.31 -10.43 -4.55
N PHE A 210 3.49 -9.49 -4.95
CA PHE A 210 3.23 -9.15 -6.34
C PHE A 210 3.65 -7.70 -6.57
N ALA A 211 4.64 -7.50 -7.42
CA ALA A 211 5.27 -6.21 -7.61
C ALA A 211 5.73 -6.01 -9.06
N ARG A 212 6.08 -4.78 -9.41
CA ARG A 212 6.70 -4.46 -10.70
C ARG A 212 8.20 -4.65 -10.60
N PHE A 213 8.75 -5.54 -11.42
CA PHE A 213 10.18 -5.79 -11.55
C PHE A 213 10.75 -5.11 -12.79
N ILE A 214 12.06 -4.89 -12.76
CA ILE A 214 12.83 -4.41 -13.90
C ILE A 214 13.61 -5.60 -14.46
N TYR A 215 13.15 -6.11 -15.60
CA TYR A 215 13.76 -7.22 -16.32
C TYR A 215 14.80 -6.73 -17.32
N PRO A 216 15.71 -7.62 -17.82
CA PRO A 216 16.69 -7.26 -18.82
C PRO A 216 16.08 -6.54 -20.02
N GLY A 217 16.77 -5.50 -20.51
CA GLY A 217 16.27 -4.65 -21.61
C GLY A 217 15.37 -3.50 -21.14
N GLY A 218 15.31 -3.22 -19.82
CA GLY A 218 14.51 -2.14 -19.23
C GLY A 218 13.00 -2.41 -19.31
N ILE A 219 12.60 -3.66 -19.19
CA ILE A 219 11.20 -4.09 -19.22
C ILE A 219 10.65 -4.06 -17.78
N HIS A 220 9.60 -3.29 -17.57
CA HIS A 220 8.93 -3.09 -16.28
C HIS A 220 7.64 -3.90 -16.21
N ASP A 221 7.74 -5.20 -15.99
CA ASP A 221 6.60 -6.11 -15.89
C ASP A 221 6.42 -6.62 -14.46
N HIS A 222 5.24 -7.17 -14.17
CA HIS A 222 4.94 -7.69 -12.84
C HIS A 222 5.43 -9.12 -12.68
N GLY A 223 5.90 -9.41 -11.48
CA GLY A 223 6.33 -10.73 -11.04
C GLY A 223 5.85 -11.03 -9.64
N LEU A 224 5.97 -12.29 -9.28
CA LEU A 224 5.77 -12.80 -7.93
C LEU A 224 7.12 -13.09 -7.27
N SER A 225 7.21 -12.81 -5.97
CA SER A 225 8.25 -13.34 -5.10
C SER A 225 7.60 -14.05 -3.92
N ARG A 226 8.14 -15.20 -3.54
CA ARG A 226 7.59 -16.03 -2.46
C ARG A 226 8.73 -16.59 -1.63
N THR A 227 8.60 -16.53 -0.31
CA THR A 227 9.49 -17.31 0.56
C THR A 227 9.19 -18.80 0.44
N GLN A 228 10.19 -19.61 0.77
CA GLN A 228 10.05 -21.05 0.82
C GLN A 228 10.05 -21.54 2.27
N THR A 229 9.43 -22.68 2.51
CA THR A 229 9.60 -23.43 3.77
C THR A 229 11.05 -23.92 3.88
N ASP A 230 11.49 -24.20 5.09
CA ASP A 230 12.80 -24.81 5.37
C ASP A 230 14.02 -23.92 5.12
N GLY A 231 13.84 -22.58 5.13
CA GLY A 231 14.94 -21.61 5.02
C GLY A 231 15.63 -21.60 3.65
N LYS A 232 15.01 -22.15 2.62
CA LYS A 232 15.49 -22.05 1.24
C LYS A 232 15.38 -20.62 0.73
N GLU A 233 16.20 -20.30 -0.27
CA GLU A 233 16.16 -19.00 -0.94
C GLU A 233 14.78 -18.71 -1.53
N PRO A 234 14.30 -17.46 -1.45
CA PRO A 234 13.04 -17.06 -2.05
C PRO A 234 13.02 -17.35 -3.56
N LEU A 235 11.83 -17.66 -4.08
CA LEU A 235 11.59 -17.81 -5.51
C LEU A 235 10.98 -16.53 -6.07
N SER A 236 11.50 -16.09 -7.22
CA SER A 236 10.93 -14.96 -7.97
C SER A 236 10.75 -15.34 -9.43
N TRP A 237 9.59 -14.98 -10.02
CA TRP A 237 9.32 -15.26 -11.43
C TRP A 237 8.42 -14.17 -12.04
N ARG A 238 8.60 -13.96 -13.35
CA ARG A 238 7.79 -13.03 -14.13
C ARG A 238 6.40 -13.62 -14.37
N VAL A 239 5.37 -12.81 -14.16
CA VAL A 239 3.96 -13.20 -14.30
C VAL A 239 3.31 -12.52 -15.49
N THR A 240 3.56 -11.22 -15.67
CA THR A 240 3.03 -10.50 -16.81
C THR A 240 4.11 -10.38 -17.89
N PHE A 241 3.67 -10.44 -19.14
CA PHE A 241 4.51 -10.32 -20.33
C PHE A 241 3.95 -9.19 -21.19
N ASP A 242 3.91 -7.99 -20.59
CA ASP A 242 3.33 -6.80 -21.22
C ASP A 242 4.36 -6.04 -22.05
N GLU A 243 5.65 -6.33 -21.82
CA GLU A 243 6.79 -5.71 -22.52
C GLU A 243 6.82 -4.18 -22.36
N TRP A 244 6.55 -3.70 -21.13
CA TRP A 244 6.51 -2.28 -20.88
C TRP A 244 7.92 -1.70 -20.68
N LYS A 245 8.43 -1.03 -21.70
CA LYS A 245 9.70 -0.28 -21.64
C LYS A 245 9.41 1.16 -21.29
N ILE A 246 9.83 1.58 -20.10
CA ILE A 246 9.64 2.94 -19.60
C ILE A 246 10.94 3.49 -19.02
N LYS A 247 11.22 4.78 -19.28
CA LYS A 247 12.25 5.56 -18.60
C LYS A 247 11.55 6.52 -17.65
N GLY A 248 11.33 6.09 -16.41
CA GLY A 248 10.65 6.91 -15.40
C GLY A 248 9.83 6.08 -14.44
N CYS A 249 9.12 6.77 -13.55
CA CYS A 249 8.31 6.19 -12.50
C CYS A 249 6.82 6.17 -12.91
N PRO A 250 6.22 5.00 -13.17
CA PRO A 250 4.81 4.94 -13.53
C PRO A 250 3.87 5.20 -12.35
N GLU A 251 4.32 5.00 -11.10
CA GLU A 251 3.52 5.16 -9.86
C GLU A 251 2.17 4.43 -9.91
N HIS A 252 2.15 3.24 -10.49
CA HIS A 252 0.99 2.37 -10.58
C HIS A 252 1.34 0.98 -10.04
N GLY A 253 1.28 0.83 -8.72
CA GLY A 253 1.50 -0.45 -8.06
C GLY A 253 0.33 -1.42 -8.29
N PRO A 254 0.62 -2.73 -8.27
CA PRO A 254 -0.37 -3.78 -8.44
C PRO A 254 -1.15 -4.07 -7.16
N ALA A 255 -2.08 -5.03 -7.26
CA ALA A 255 -2.79 -5.60 -6.12
C ALA A 255 -2.81 -7.12 -6.20
N ILE A 256 -2.80 -7.79 -5.05
CA ILE A 256 -2.93 -9.24 -4.89
C ILE A 256 -3.86 -9.55 -3.72
N SER A 257 -4.72 -10.56 -3.90
CA SER A 257 -5.47 -11.20 -2.84
C SER A 257 -5.43 -12.71 -3.05
N ILE A 258 -5.20 -13.47 -1.98
CA ILE A 258 -5.22 -14.93 -2.03
C ILE A 258 -6.44 -15.39 -1.22
N ALA A 259 -7.33 -16.11 -1.89
CA ALA A 259 -8.54 -16.65 -1.28
C ALA A 259 -8.23 -17.88 -0.40
N ASP A 260 -9.15 -18.22 0.49
CA ASP A 260 -9.00 -19.35 1.43
C ASP A 260 -8.84 -20.70 0.72
N ASP A 261 -9.29 -20.81 -0.53
CA ASP A 261 -9.09 -21.99 -1.38
C ASP A 261 -7.69 -22.04 -2.05
N GLY A 262 -6.85 -21.07 -1.77
CA GLY A 262 -5.49 -20.92 -2.33
C GLY A 262 -5.44 -20.33 -3.72
N ARG A 263 -6.54 -19.80 -4.25
CA ARG A 263 -6.56 -19.11 -5.54
C ARG A 263 -5.96 -17.70 -5.39
N TYR A 264 -5.00 -17.41 -6.25
CA TYR A 264 -4.38 -16.09 -6.34
C TYR A 264 -5.19 -15.21 -7.30
N HIS A 265 -5.51 -14.01 -6.88
CA HIS A 265 -6.17 -12.98 -7.68
C HIS A 265 -5.23 -11.78 -7.78
N ILE A 266 -4.92 -11.34 -8.99
CA ILE A 266 -4.03 -10.22 -9.24
C ILE A 266 -4.69 -9.17 -10.12
N ALA A 267 -4.37 -7.89 -9.85
CA ALA A 267 -4.77 -6.78 -10.70
C ALA A 267 -3.59 -5.84 -10.90
N TRP A 268 -3.41 -5.34 -12.11
CA TRP A 268 -2.28 -4.48 -12.44
C TRP A 268 -2.60 -3.48 -13.57
N PHE A 269 -1.77 -2.45 -13.62
CA PHE A 269 -1.75 -1.47 -14.70
C PHE A 269 -0.51 -1.67 -15.57
N THR A 270 -0.65 -1.53 -16.88
CA THR A 270 0.45 -1.56 -17.83
C THR A 270 0.23 -0.60 -19.00
N GLN A 271 1.32 -0.13 -19.62
CA GLN A 271 1.35 0.57 -20.90
C GLN A 271 2.37 -0.09 -21.83
N GLY A 272 2.48 -1.41 -21.71
CA GLY A 272 3.39 -2.22 -22.51
C GLY A 272 2.96 -2.31 -23.97
N SER A 273 3.88 -2.81 -24.81
CA SER A 273 3.59 -3.00 -26.24
C SER A 273 2.60 -4.15 -26.48
N ALA A 274 2.54 -5.12 -25.58
CA ALA A 274 1.61 -6.25 -25.69
C ALA A 274 0.20 -5.93 -25.15
N ARG A 275 0.10 -5.08 -24.12
CA ARG A 275 -1.17 -4.72 -23.47
C ARG A 275 -1.09 -3.32 -22.86
N GLN A 276 -2.26 -2.63 -22.81
CA GLN A 276 -2.36 -1.28 -22.22
C GLN A 276 -3.65 -1.15 -21.41
N GLY A 277 -3.56 -0.59 -20.19
CA GLY A 277 -4.68 -0.37 -19.30
C GLY A 277 -4.62 -1.22 -18.03
N LEU A 278 -5.77 -1.48 -17.42
CA LEU A 278 -5.93 -2.32 -16.26
C LEU A 278 -6.29 -3.75 -16.65
N PHE A 279 -5.69 -4.71 -15.97
CA PHE A 279 -5.91 -6.14 -16.20
C PHE A 279 -6.08 -6.88 -14.89
N TYR A 280 -6.88 -7.93 -14.95
CA TYR A 280 -7.08 -8.91 -13.90
C TYR A 280 -6.72 -10.31 -14.40
N ALA A 281 -6.18 -11.15 -13.54
CA ALA A 281 -6.03 -12.58 -13.77
C ALA A 281 -6.08 -13.35 -12.43
N TYR A 282 -6.36 -14.65 -12.51
CA TYR A 282 -6.29 -15.56 -11.37
C TYR A 282 -5.44 -16.79 -11.66
N SER A 283 -4.92 -17.39 -10.59
CA SER A 283 -4.16 -18.66 -10.62
C SER A 283 -4.72 -19.63 -9.61
N SER A 284 -4.80 -20.91 -9.97
CA SER A 284 -5.20 -22.00 -9.08
C SER A 284 -4.03 -22.94 -8.74
N ASP A 285 -2.81 -22.57 -9.11
CA ASP A 285 -1.58 -23.34 -8.94
C ASP A 285 -0.46 -22.53 -8.27
N ARG A 286 -0.83 -21.71 -7.30
CA ARG A 286 0.08 -20.84 -6.51
C ARG A 286 0.89 -19.88 -7.37
N GLY A 287 0.26 -19.32 -8.40
CA GLY A 287 0.85 -18.30 -9.25
C GLY A 287 1.82 -18.82 -10.31
N GLN A 288 1.89 -20.13 -10.54
CA GLN A 288 2.74 -20.70 -11.60
C GLN A 288 2.15 -20.39 -12.99
N ASN A 289 0.83 -20.53 -13.13
CA ASN A 289 0.10 -20.18 -14.34
C ASN A 289 -1.10 -19.29 -13.98
N PHE A 290 -1.39 -18.33 -14.85
CA PHE A 290 -2.51 -17.43 -14.72
C PHE A 290 -3.52 -17.59 -15.86
N SER A 291 -4.78 -17.29 -15.56
CA SER A 291 -5.82 -17.16 -16.57
C SER A 291 -5.44 -16.13 -17.64
N VAL A 292 -6.11 -16.17 -18.77
CA VAL A 292 -5.99 -15.09 -19.76
C VAL A 292 -6.34 -13.76 -19.08
N PRO A 293 -5.48 -12.71 -19.21
CA PRO A 293 -5.75 -11.42 -18.61
C PRO A 293 -7.06 -10.80 -19.09
N LEU A 294 -7.94 -10.49 -18.15
CA LEU A 294 -9.21 -9.80 -18.40
C LEU A 294 -8.97 -8.27 -18.35
N PRO A 295 -9.17 -7.53 -19.42
CA PRO A 295 -9.11 -6.07 -19.40
C PRO A 295 -10.33 -5.49 -18.67
N PHE A 296 -10.12 -4.43 -17.88
CA PHE A 296 -11.20 -3.67 -17.26
C PHE A 296 -10.88 -2.17 -17.20
N GLY A 297 -11.88 -1.37 -16.83
CA GLY A 297 -11.77 0.09 -16.88
C GLY A 297 -12.02 0.65 -18.29
N THR A 298 -12.27 1.95 -18.34
CA THR A 298 -12.59 2.67 -19.59
C THR A 298 -11.32 3.37 -20.11
N PRO A 299 -10.66 2.91 -21.18
CA PRO A 299 -9.36 3.44 -21.61
C PRO A 299 -9.30 4.97 -21.78
N LYS A 300 -10.42 5.59 -22.26
CA LYS A 300 -10.51 7.04 -22.44
C LYS A 300 -10.67 7.84 -21.14
N LYS A 301 -10.88 7.16 -20.00
CA LYS A 301 -11.05 7.78 -18.69
C LYS A 301 -9.86 7.52 -17.74
N LEU A 302 -8.69 7.28 -18.28
CA LEU A 302 -7.46 7.07 -17.52
C LEU A 302 -7.64 6.14 -16.30
N PRO A 303 -8.07 4.87 -16.51
CA PRO A 303 -8.28 3.93 -15.40
C PRO A 303 -6.97 3.63 -14.71
N SER A 304 -6.98 3.62 -13.36
CA SER A 304 -5.75 3.53 -12.56
C SER A 304 -5.97 2.96 -11.16
N HIS A 305 -4.88 2.54 -10.53
CA HIS A 305 -4.77 2.18 -9.12
C HIS A 305 -5.79 1.13 -8.67
N PRO A 306 -5.74 -0.08 -9.26
CA PRO A 306 -6.65 -1.14 -8.88
C PRO A 306 -6.33 -1.67 -7.49
N ASP A 307 -7.38 -2.11 -6.77
CA ASP A 307 -7.24 -2.95 -5.58
C ASP A 307 -8.19 -4.15 -5.68
N ILE A 308 -7.82 -5.27 -5.03
CA ILE A 308 -8.56 -6.53 -5.12
C ILE A 308 -8.68 -7.19 -3.74
N LEU A 309 -9.85 -7.74 -3.46
CA LEU A 309 -10.12 -8.52 -2.25
C LEU A 309 -10.95 -9.75 -2.61
N ALA A 310 -10.47 -10.92 -2.18
CA ALA A 310 -11.13 -12.20 -2.37
C ALA A 310 -11.51 -12.82 -1.02
N GLN A 311 -12.76 -13.32 -0.93
CA GLN A 311 -13.30 -14.08 0.19
C GLN A 311 -13.96 -15.34 -0.39
N GLY A 312 -13.26 -16.45 -0.36
CA GLY A 312 -13.68 -17.65 -1.08
C GLY A 312 -13.94 -17.34 -2.56
N LYS A 313 -15.16 -17.58 -3.03
CA LYS A 313 -15.57 -17.29 -4.42
C LYS A 313 -16.01 -15.87 -4.68
N HIS A 314 -16.23 -15.08 -3.63
CA HIS A 314 -16.57 -13.68 -3.77
C HIS A 314 -15.29 -12.85 -3.95
N VAL A 315 -15.16 -12.20 -5.09
CA VAL A 315 -14.01 -11.36 -5.43
C VAL A 315 -14.49 -9.97 -5.81
N VAL A 316 -13.89 -8.96 -5.23
CA VAL A 316 -14.19 -7.55 -5.50
C VAL A 316 -12.98 -6.88 -6.09
N LEU A 317 -13.17 -6.15 -7.18
CA LEU A 317 -12.21 -5.22 -7.76
C LEU A 317 -12.71 -3.79 -7.61
N THR A 318 -11.79 -2.89 -7.23
CA THR A 318 -12.04 -1.44 -7.24
C THR A 318 -10.92 -0.73 -7.98
N TRP A 319 -11.21 0.41 -8.60
CA TRP A 319 -10.24 1.28 -9.29
C TRP A 319 -10.79 2.69 -9.43
N THR A 320 -9.96 3.62 -9.88
CA THR A 320 -10.39 4.98 -10.21
C THR A 320 -10.33 5.24 -11.71
N GLU A 321 -11.23 6.10 -12.19
CA GLU A 321 -11.22 6.65 -13.56
C GLU A 321 -11.31 8.17 -13.50
N TYR A 322 -10.50 8.87 -14.29
CA TYR A 322 -10.54 10.32 -14.41
C TYR A 322 -10.97 10.74 -15.82
N ASP A 323 -12.04 11.52 -15.94
CA ASP A 323 -12.63 11.94 -17.21
C ASP A 323 -12.18 13.33 -17.69
N GLY A 324 -11.20 13.93 -17.02
CA GLY A 324 -10.73 15.29 -17.29
C GLY A 324 -11.33 16.34 -16.34
N THR A 325 -12.38 16.01 -15.60
CA THR A 325 -13.09 16.92 -14.68
C THR A 325 -13.22 16.34 -13.28
N LYS A 326 -13.48 15.05 -13.16
CA LYS A 326 -13.68 14.35 -11.89
C LYS A 326 -13.08 12.95 -11.92
N THR A 327 -12.71 12.48 -10.74
CA THR A 327 -12.33 11.09 -10.51
C THR A 327 -13.57 10.32 -10.05
N GLN A 328 -13.88 9.23 -10.73
CA GLN A 328 -14.90 8.26 -10.33
C GLN A 328 -14.24 7.08 -9.64
N LEU A 329 -14.86 6.58 -8.58
CA LEU A 329 -14.52 5.33 -7.91
C LEU A 329 -15.45 4.23 -8.42
N LEU A 330 -14.88 3.18 -8.99
CA LEU A 330 -15.64 2.08 -9.58
C LEU A 330 -15.37 0.77 -8.86
N VAL A 331 -16.37 -0.11 -8.92
CA VAL A 331 -16.27 -1.50 -8.43
C VAL A 331 -16.90 -2.45 -9.44
N MET A 332 -16.40 -3.68 -9.47
CA MET A 332 -17.07 -4.84 -10.06
C MET A 332 -16.83 -6.07 -9.16
N GLN A 333 -17.74 -7.03 -9.24
CA GLN A 333 -17.76 -8.19 -8.35
C GLN A 333 -17.90 -9.49 -9.13
N SER A 334 -17.28 -10.54 -8.61
CA SER A 334 -17.44 -11.93 -9.05
C SER A 334 -17.95 -12.77 -7.88
N THR A 335 -18.80 -13.74 -8.15
CA THR A 335 -19.30 -14.73 -7.17
C THR A 335 -18.84 -16.16 -7.48
N ASP A 336 -18.01 -16.33 -8.50
CA ASP A 336 -17.53 -17.63 -9.01
C ASP A 336 -16.00 -17.75 -9.00
N GLY A 337 -15.33 -16.94 -8.16
CA GLY A 337 -13.88 -16.95 -8.02
C GLY A 337 -13.16 -16.30 -9.18
N GLY A 338 -13.73 -15.23 -9.74
CA GLY A 338 -13.10 -14.41 -10.76
C GLY A 338 -13.29 -14.90 -12.19
N GLN A 339 -14.18 -15.88 -12.43
CA GLN A 339 -14.43 -16.41 -13.77
C GLN A 339 -15.37 -15.48 -14.55
N THR A 340 -16.44 -15.01 -13.90
CA THR A 340 -17.34 -14.02 -14.47
C THR A 340 -17.48 -12.81 -13.54
N TRP A 341 -17.83 -11.67 -14.10
CA TRP A 341 -17.86 -10.40 -13.41
C TRP A 341 -19.15 -9.63 -13.69
N SER A 342 -19.63 -8.91 -12.69
CA SER A 342 -20.70 -7.94 -12.86
C SER A 342 -20.26 -6.79 -13.77
N ALA A 343 -21.23 -6.01 -14.28
CA ALA A 343 -20.91 -4.72 -14.87
C ALA A 343 -20.23 -3.81 -13.85
N ALA A 344 -19.31 -2.96 -14.31
CA ALA A 344 -18.67 -1.93 -13.48
C ALA A 344 -19.72 -0.91 -13.01
N LYS A 345 -19.69 -0.58 -11.71
CA LYS A 345 -20.59 0.39 -11.07
C LYS A 345 -19.75 1.52 -10.46
N SER A 346 -20.07 2.78 -10.76
CA SER A 346 -19.52 3.93 -10.06
C SER A 346 -20.24 4.05 -8.70
N ILE A 347 -19.45 4.04 -7.60
CA ILE A 347 -20.00 4.11 -6.23
C ILE A 347 -19.70 5.43 -5.55
N ALA A 348 -18.76 6.22 -6.07
CA ALA A 348 -18.48 7.58 -5.61
C ALA A 348 -17.73 8.37 -6.67
N GLU A 349 -17.67 9.69 -6.48
CA GLU A 349 -16.89 10.59 -7.31
C GLU A 349 -16.35 11.78 -6.51
N SER A 350 -15.34 12.46 -7.04
CA SER A 350 -14.82 13.73 -6.53
C SER A 350 -14.24 14.56 -7.66
N ALA A 351 -14.50 15.86 -7.64
CA ALA A 351 -13.88 16.84 -8.53
C ALA A 351 -12.57 17.40 -7.94
N SER A 352 -12.14 16.93 -6.77
CA SER A 352 -10.89 17.33 -6.12
C SER A 352 -9.82 16.24 -6.24
N GLY A 353 -8.58 16.53 -5.81
CA GLY A 353 -7.54 15.50 -5.71
C GLY A 353 -7.98 14.36 -4.79
N THR A 354 -7.72 13.12 -5.20
CA THR A 354 -8.14 11.92 -4.48
C THR A 354 -6.97 11.03 -4.15
N ASP A 355 -7.16 10.18 -3.15
CA ASP A 355 -6.32 9.02 -2.89
C ASP A 355 -6.65 7.85 -3.81
N PHE A 356 -5.79 6.83 -3.76
CA PHE A 356 -6.08 5.53 -4.35
C PHE A 356 -7.01 4.73 -3.43
N PRO A 357 -7.96 3.95 -3.98
CA PRO A 357 -8.86 3.16 -3.17
C PRO A 357 -8.17 1.94 -2.56
N PHE A 358 -8.67 1.51 -1.40
CA PHE A 358 -8.33 0.23 -0.80
C PHE A 358 -9.59 -0.49 -0.33
N LEU A 359 -9.65 -1.79 -0.59
CA LEU A 359 -10.71 -2.66 -0.10
C LEU A 359 -10.43 -3.07 1.34
N LEU A 360 -11.45 -2.96 2.16
CA LEU A 360 -11.42 -3.38 3.56
C LEU A 360 -12.51 -4.41 3.81
N ASN A 361 -12.13 -5.48 4.48
CA ASN A 361 -13.07 -6.51 4.94
C ASN A 361 -13.43 -6.30 6.40
N SER A 362 -14.70 -6.46 6.74
CA SER A 362 -15.20 -6.45 8.10
C SER A 362 -16.33 -7.48 8.29
N ALA A 363 -16.73 -7.71 9.53
CA ALA A 363 -17.93 -8.52 9.83
C ALA A 363 -19.24 -7.94 9.25
N ARG A 364 -19.20 -6.66 8.82
CA ARG A 364 -20.37 -5.95 8.25
C ARG A 364 -20.35 -5.90 6.71
N GLY A 365 -19.40 -6.58 6.06
CA GLY A 365 -19.24 -6.60 4.61
C GLY A 365 -17.93 -5.96 4.12
N ILE A 366 -17.84 -5.82 2.82
CA ILE A 366 -16.69 -5.24 2.13
C ILE A 366 -16.94 -3.75 1.88
N PHE A 367 -15.92 -2.96 2.16
CA PHE A 367 -15.95 -1.50 1.97
C PHE A 367 -14.76 -1.05 1.14
N VAL A 368 -14.92 0.09 0.46
CA VAL A 368 -13.80 0.83 -0.12
C VAL A 368 -13.44 2.00 0.80
N SER A 369 -12.20 2.03 1.25
CA SER A 369 -11.57 3.17 1.91
C SER A 369 -11.09 4.13 0.84
N TRP A 370 -11.64 5.34 0.78
CA TRP A 370 -11.29 6.34 -0.22
C TRP A 370 -11.31 7.75 0.36
N ASN A 371 -10.33 8.55 0.01
CA ASN A 371 -10.15 9.89 0.54
C ASN A 371 -9.99 10.91 -0.58
N SER A 372 -10.51 12.10 -0.38
CA SER A 372 -10.42 13.22 -1.32
C SER A 372 -10.24 14.55 -0.57
N LYS A 373 -9.71 15.55 -1.25
CA LYS A 373 -9.39 16.83 -0.59
C LYS A 373 -10.62 17.57 -0.09
N ASN A 374 -11.71 17.56 -0.86
CA ASN A 374 -12.92 18.32 -0.52
C ASN A 374 -13.87 17.52 0.38
N GLU A 375 -14.12 16.25 0.05
CA GLU A 375 -15.08 15.41 0.76
C GLU A 375 -14.48 14.73 1.99
N GLY A 376 -13.14 14.69 2.08
CA GLY A 376 -12.42 14.02 3.15
C GLY A 376 -12.48 12.49 3.03
N TYR A 377 -12.25 11.81 4.14
CA TYR A 377 -12.25 10.35 4.21
C TYR A 377 -13.66 9.78 4.12
N ARG A 378 -13.84 8.78 3.25
CA ARG A 378 -15.10 8.05 3.06
C ARG A 378 -14.84 6.55 3.15
N LEU A 379 -15.69 5.86 3.91
CA LEU A 379 -15.82 4.42 3.91
C LEU A 379 -17.12 4.07 3.16
N ILE A 380 -17.01 3.45 1.99
CA ILE A 380 -18.11 3.27 1.05
C ILE A 380 -18.42 1.79 0.94
N PRO A 381 -19.65 1.33 1.23
CA PRO A 381 -20.00 -0.07 1.05
C PRO A 381 -19.95 -0.45 -0.44
N VAL A 382 -19.57 -1.69 -0.69
CA VAL A 382 -19.47 -2.24 -2.07
C VAL A 382 -20.83 -2.69 -2.60
N ASP A 383 -21.78 -2.98 -1.73
CA ASP A 383 -23.14 -3.50 -2.01
C ASP A 383 -24.10 -2.44 -2.55
#